data_41b726226ccc953de6713bbc08f7050a
#
_entry.id   41b726226ccc953de6713bbc08f7050a
#
_cell.length_a   1.000
_cell.length_b   1.000
_cell.length_c   1.000
_cell.angle_alpha   90.00
_cell.angle_beta   90.00
_cell.angle_gamma   90.00
#
_symmetry.space_group_name_H-M   'P 1'
#
loop_
_entity.id
_entity.type
_entity.pdbx_description
1 polymer ?
#
loop_
_entity_poly.entity_id
_entity_poly.type
_entity_poly.pdbx_seq_one_letter_code
_entity_poly.pdbx_strand_id
1 'polypeptide(L)'
;MPCPGSWAGSTLAGVIDPNFTAAHQLLQQRVTGDYKARSEDPEDPHTVQAMQLVINLPKQDPPTRNAVLNDAARAAVSVCLDPRAGEEGFWRTGLDAWYSHRIRKVARRARNKPWDDVQALPGVTVGSVRAFVPSAVRDVPHEIAKLQIKGTELEPGEELPLDDTAPLIAVDASLEMSAGKAAAQVGHASMLLAAARDTAWVWRWAQAGFPLNAREVDTAEFKRLCSHQGSVPVRDAGFTEVAPGSTTVVAIA
;
A
#
# COMPACT_ATOMS: atom_id res chain seq x y z
N MET A 1 -21.13 -18.60 5.52
CA MET A 1 -21.24 -17.13 5.57
C MET A 1 -20.36 -16.58 4.45
N PRO A 2 -20.83 -15.73 3.54
CA PRO A 2 -20.01 -15.21 2.46
C PRO A 2 -18.97 -14.22 3.03
N CYS A 3 -17.73 -14.29 2.52
CA CYS A 3 -16.65 -13.37 2.86
C CYS A 3 -17.05 -11.93 2.54
N PRO A 4 -16.89 -10.97 3.44
CA PRO A 4 -17.06 -9.56 3.13
C PRO A 4 -15.84 -9.09 2.34
N GLY A 5 -15.99 -8.85 1.05
CA GLY A 5 -14.91 -8.37 0.19
C GLY A 5 -15.13 -8.58 -1.31
N SER A 6 -16.25 -9.12 -1.72
CA SER A 6 -16.57 -9.16 -3.16
C SER A 6 -17.16 -7.82 -3.58
N TRP A 7 -16.49 -7.14 -4.49
CA TRP A 7 -16.93 -5.95 -5.23
C TRP A 7 -18.17 -6.21 -6.14
N ALA A 8 -18.92 -7.28 -5.87
CA ALA A 8 -20.12 -7.68 -6.59
C ALA A 8 -21.35 -6.89 -6.12
N GLY A 9 -21.27 -5.56 -6.15
CA GLY A 9 -22.44 -4.69 -6.22
C GLY A 9 -22.80 -4.55 -7.68
N SER A 10 -24.02 -4.96 -8.05
CA SER A 10 -24.62 -4.82 -9.37
C SER A 10 -24.64 -3.34 -9.80
N THR A 11 -23.54 -2.87 -10.37
CA THR A 11 -23.45 -1.56 -11.02
C THR A 11 -23.73 -1.74 -12.51
N LEU A 12 -24.73 -1.05 -13.02
CA LEU A 12 -24.96 -0.85 -14.46
C LEU A 12 -23.63 -0.45 -15.09
N ALA A 13 -23.19 -1.19 -16.10
CA ALA A 13 -21.92 -0.94 -16.79
C ALA A 13 -21.85 0.53 -17.23
N GLY A 14 -20.97 1.32 -16.61
CA GLY A 14 -20.67 2.70 -17.00
C GLY A 14 -20.79 3.77 -15.92
N VAL A 15 -21.40 3.51 -14.76
CA VAL A 15 -21.52 4.53 -13.69
C VAL A 15 -20.47 4.28 -12.61
N ILE A 16 -19.59 5.27 -12.39
CA ILE A 16 -18.60 5.22 -11.30
C ILE A 16 -19.34 5.47 -9.98
N ASP A 17 -19.05 4.63 -8.97
CA ASP A 17 -19.60 4.80 -7.63
C ASP A 17 -19.23 6.19 -7.06
N PRO A 18 -20.22 7.00 -6.62
CA PRO A 18 -19.95 8.31 -6.04
C PRO A 18 -18.98 8.27 -4.83
N ASN A 19 -19.10 7.24 -3.98
CA ASN A 19 -18.22 7.07 -2.82
C ASN A 19 -16.80 6.72 -3.25
N PHE A 20 -16.63 5.90 -4.30
CA PHE A 20 -15.32 5.67 -4.89
C PHE A 20 -14.72 6.96 -5.45
N THR A 21 -15.52 7.76 -6.14
CA THR A 21 -15.09 9.06 -6.67
C THR A 21 -14.63 9.99 -5.55
N ALA A 22 -15.39 10.06 -4.45
CA ALA A 22 -15.04 10.88 -3.29
C ALA A 22 -13.77 10.37 -2.57
N ALA A 23 -13.60 9.04 -2.48
CA ALA A 23 -12.37 8.43 -1.93
C ALA A 23 -11.15 8.77 -2.78
N HIS A 24 -11.26 8.68 -4.11
CA HIS A 24 -10.19 9.03 -5.02
C HIS A 24 -9.83 10.52 -4.97
N GLN A 25 -10.82 11.41 -4.93
CA GLN A 25 -10.60 12.85 -4.78
C GLN A 25 -9.91 13.18 -3.45
N LEU A 26 -10.30 12.52 -2.36
CA LEU A 26 -9.62 12.67 -1.07
C LEU A 26 -8.14 12.28 -1.18
N LEU A 27 -7.84 11.14 -1.81
CA LEU A 27 -6.47 10.69 -2.04
C LEU A 27 -5.68 11.71 -2.88
N GLN A 28 -6.23 12.18 -4.00
CA GLN A 28 -5.59 13.16 -4.88
C GLN A 28 -5.26 14.45 -4.13
N GLN A 29 -6.21 15.04 -3.42
CA GLN A 29 -6.03 16.29 -2.67
C GLN A 29 -4.95 16.19 -1.60
N ARG A 30 -4.82 15.03 -0.95
CA ARG A 30 -3.90 14.84 0.18
C ARG A 30 -2.51 14.40 -0.24
N VAL A 31 -2.38 13.69 -1.36
CA VAL A 31 -1.12 13.13 -1.83
C VAL A 31 -0.41 14.07 -2.81
N THR A 32 -1.14 14.78 -3.66
CA THR A 32 -0.60 15.73 -4.66
C THR A 32 -0.59 17.19 -4.18
N GLY A 33 -1.26 17.50 -3.07
CA GLY A 33 -1.27 18.83 -2.47
C GLY A 33 0.07 19.23 -1.83
N ASP A 34 0.22 20.52 -1.56
CA ASP A 34 1.41 21.08 -0.88
C ASP A 34 1.42 20.61 0.58
N TYR A 35 2.16 19.54 0.82
CA TYR A 35 2.21 18.83 2.09
C TYR A 35 3.03 19.62 3.11
N LYS A 36 2.47 20.68 3.66
CA LYS A 36 2.95 21.20 4.95
C LYS A 36 2.52 20.21 6.01
N ALA A 37 3.43 19.30 6.34
CA ALA A 37 3.20 18.34 7.40
C ALA A 37 2.62 19.06 8.62
N ARG A 38 1.47 18.62 9.10
CA ARG A 38 1.01 19.00 10.45
C ARG A 38 2.14 18.61 11.39
N SER A 39 2.37 19.43 12.40
CA SER A 39 3.44 19.21 13.36
C SER A 39 3.28 17.83 13.99
N GLU A 40 4.20 16.93 13.68
CA GLU A 40 4.32 15.64 14.34
C GLU A 40 5.42 15.76 15.39
N ASP A 41 5.15 15.31 16.58
CA ASP A 41 6.15 15.08 17.61
C ASP A 41 6.47 13.58 17.61
N PRO A 42 7.67 13.18 17.17
CA PRO A 42 8.09 11.77 17.20
C PRO A 42 8.04 11.14 18.60
N GLU A 43 8.16 11.94 19.66
CA GLU A 43 8.06 11.49 21.05
C GLU A 43 6.59 11.37 21.53
N ASP A 44 5.63 11.96 20.79
CA ASP A 44 4.21 11.79 21.08
C ASP A 44 3.56 10.82 20.06
N PRO A 45 3.35 9.55 20.44
CA PRO A 45 2.79 8.53 19.55
C PRO A 45 1.33 8.79 19.13
N HIS A 46 0.65 9.78 19.70
CA HIS A 46 -0.67 10.22 19.23
C HIS A 46 -0.59 11.05 17.95
N THR A 47 0.53 11.75 17.73
CA THR A 47 0.72 12.61 16.56
C THR A 47 1.27 11.84 15.35
N VAL A 48 1.79 10.62 15.56
CA VAL A 48 2.39 9.81 14.50
C VAL A 48 1.36 8.86 13.91
N GLN A 49 1.03 9.04 12.64
CA GLN A 49 0.06 8.23 11.91
C GLN A 49 0.74 7.16 11.05
N ALA A 50 0.17 5.96 10.98
CA ALA A 50 0.68 4.88 10.15
C ALA A 50 -0.42 3.93 9.64
N MET A 51 -0.28 3.51 8.39
CA MET A 51 -0.97 2.33 7.87
C MET A 51 -0.17 1.08 8.24
N GLN A 52 -0.79 0.14 8.93
CA GLN A 52 -0.17 -1.15 9.20
C GLN A 52 -0.39 -2.10 8.03
N LEU A 53 0.64 -2.86 7.67
CA LEU A 53 0.59 -3.98 6.75
C LEU A 53 0.98 -5.23 7.52
N VAL A 54 0.19 -6.28 7.45
CA VAL A 54 0.55 -7.58 8.05
C VAL A 54 0.76 -8.58 6.91
N ILE A 55 1.94 -9.18 6.90
CA ILE A 55 2.37 -10.18 5.91
C ILE A 55 2.24 -11.56 6.54
N ASN A 56 1.50 -12.43 5.89
CA ASN A 56 1.40 -13.83 6.28
C ASN A 56 2.63 -14.62 5.82
N LEU A 57 3.46 -15.04 6.77
CA LEU A 57 4.67 -15.81 6.50
C LEU A 57 4.59 -17.18 7.20
N PRO A 58 3.85 -18.14 6.63
CA PRO A 58 3.82 -19.50 7.17
C PRO A 58 5.21 -20.15 7.06
N LYS A 59 5.48 -21.15 7.92
CA LYS A 59 6.77 -21.87 7.88
C LYS A 59 6.88 -22.81 6.68
N GLN A 60 5.76 -23.34 6.23
CA GLN A 60 5.65 -24.20 5.05
C GLN A 60 5.06 -23.36 3.93
N ASP A 61 5.64 -23.47 2.73
CA ASP A 61 5.18 -22.79 1.53
C ASP A 61 4.98 -21.27 1.74
N PRO A 62 6.00 -20.52 2.21
CA PRO A 62 5.87 -19.07 2.34
C PRO A 62 5.66 -18.44 0.95
N PRO A 63 4.95 -17.30 0.87
CA PRO A 63 4.81 -16.58 -0.38
C PRO A 63 6.19 -16.15 -0.90
N THR A 64 6.34 -16.04 -2.21
CA THR A 64 7.54 -15.45 -2.80
C THR A 64 7.61 -13.97 -2.50
N ARG A 65 8.81 -13.40 -2.51
CA ARG A 65 9.03 -11.96 -2.29
C ARG A 65 8.21 -11.14 -3.30
N ASN A 66 8.23 -11.50 -4.58
CA ASN A 66 7.46 -10.79 -5.60
C ASN A 66 5.94 -10.87 -5.38
N ALA A 67 5.41 -12.01 -4.93
CA ALA A 67 4.00 -12.14 -4.57
C ALA A 67 3.63 -11.20 -3.41
N VAL A 68 4.47 -11.13 -2.36
CA VAL A 68 4.25 -10.21 -1.23
C VAL A 68 4.26 -8.76 -1.69
N LEU A 69 5.17 -8.35 -2.59
CA LEU A 69 5.22 -6.98 -3.10
C LEU A 69 3.95 -6.63 -3.90
N ASN A 70 3.50 -7.54 -4.78
CA ASN A 70 2.23 -7.37 -5.52
C ASN A 70 1.04 -7.25 -4.56
N ASP A 71 0.94 -8.17 -3.61
CA ASP A 71 -0.17 -8.19 -2.63
C ASP A 71 -0.18 -6.93 -1.76
N ALA A 72 0.99 -6.46 -1.31
CA ALA A 72 1.12 -5.27 -0.48
C ALA A 72 0.71 -3.99 -1.23
N ALA A 73 1.12 -3.85 -2.48
CA ALA A 73 0.74 -2.72 -3.32
C ALA A 73 -0.77 -2.69 -3.54
N ARG A 74 -1.37 -3.84 -3.88
CA ARG A 74 -2.81 -3.99 -4.10
C ARG A 74 -3.60 -3.77 -2.81
N ALA A 75 -3.19 -4.35 -1.69
CA ALA A 75 -3.88 -4.19 -0.42
C ALA A 75 -3.87 -2.72 0.05
N ALA A 76 -2.73 -2.03 -0.07
CA ALA A 76 -2.60 -0.63 0.35
C ALA A 76 -3.50 0.31 -0.46
N VAL A 77 -3.51 0.20 -1.80
CA VAL A 77 -4.38 1.03 -2.65
C VAL A 77 -5.85 0.69 -2.46
N SER A 78 -6.17 -0.57 -2.20
CA SER A 78 -7.56 -1.00 -1.90
C SER A 78 -8.11 -0.36 -0.63
N VAL A 79 -7.29 -0.18 0.41
CA VAL A 79 -7.71 0.56 1.62
C VAL A 79 -7.98 2.03 1.29
N CYS A 80 -7.12 2.65 0.49
CA CYS A 80 -7.25 4.07 0.13
C CYS A 80 -8.49 4.36 -0.74
N LEU A 81 -8.89 3.40 -1.58
CA LEU A 81 -9.96 3.55 -2.57
C LEU A 81 -11.22 2.72 -2.26
N ASP A 82 -11.30 2.17 -1.05
CA ASP A 82 -12.52 1.53 -0.58
C ASP A 82 -13.67 2.56 -0.59
N PRO A 83 -14.89 2.23 -1.07
CA PRO A 83 -16.02 3.16 -1.05
C PRO A 83 -16.32 3.77 0.31
N ARG A 84 -16.04 3.05 1.40
CA ARG A 84 -16.13 3.56 2.78
C ARG A 84 -15.22 4.76 3.05
N ALA A 85 -14.18 4.97 2.25
CA ALA A 85 -13.33 6.16 2.32
C ALA A 85 -14.01 7.41 1.74
N GLY A 86 -15.02 7.23 0.89
CA GLY A 86 -15.79 8.31 0.26
C GLY A 86 -16.95 8.85 1.12
N GLU A 87 -17.33 8.15 2.18
CA GLU A 87 -18.42 8.52 3.07
C GLU A 87 -17.94 8.79 4.50
N GLU A 88 -18.72 9.53 5.29
CA GLU A 88 -18.40 9.76 6.69
C GLU A 88 -18.40 8.46 7.49
N GLY A 89 -17.39 8.29 8.35
CA GLY A 89 -17.26 7.11 9.20
C GLY A 89 -15.81 6.79 9.54
N PHE A 90 -15.63 5.66 10.21
CA PHE A 90 -14.33 5.20 10.71
C PHE A 90 -13.24 5.16 9.63
N TRP A 91 -13.59 4.64 8.43
CA TRP A 91 -12.65 4.46 7.34
C TRP A 91 -12.10 5.80 6.81
N ARG A 92 -13.01 6.72 6.50
CA ARG A 92 -12.66 8.07 6.05
C ARG A 92 -11.89 8.85 7.11
N THR A 93 -12.33 8.77 8.37
CA THR A 93 -11.67 9.46 9.49
C THR A 93 -10.22 9.02 9.64
N GLY A 94 -9.95 7.70 9.58
CA GLY A 94 -8.59 7.17 9.66
C GLY A 94 -7.70 7.59 8.50
N LEU A 95 -8.22 7.55 7.27
CA LEU A 95 -7.49 8.00 6.08
C LEU A 95 -7.25 9.52 6.10
N ASP A 96 -8.23 10.33 6.45
CA ASP A 96 -8.09 11.79 6.50
C ASP A 96 -7.05 12.22 7.56
N ALA A 97 -7.08 11.60 8.73
CA ALA A 97 -6.07 11.80 9.76
C ALA A 97 -4.66 11.46 9.24
N TRP A 98 -4.51 10.29 8.63
CA TRP A 98 -3.24 9.83 8.09
C TRP A 98 -2.73 10.72 6.93
N TYR A 99 -3.60 11.08 5.99
CA TYR A 99 -3.25 11.99 4.90
C TYR A 99 -2.87 13.39 5.38
N SER A 100 -3.30 13.79 6.55
CA SER A 100 -2.97 15.08 7.16
C SER A 100 -1.60 15.11 7.85
N HIS A 101 -0.92 13.97 7.94
CA HIS A 101 0.39 13.79 8.57
C HIS A 101 1.38 13.20 7.57
N ARG A 102 2.59 12.92 8.01
CA ARG A 102 3.55 12.16 7.19
C ARG A 102 2.98 10.77 6.92
N ILE A 103 2.91 10.42 5.65
CA ILE A 103 2.37 9.13 5.23
C ILE A 103 3.40 8.03 5.54
N ARG A 104 3.13 7.22 6.56
CA ARG A 104 3.95 6.06 6.94
C ARG A 104 3.20 4.76 6.71
N LYS A 105 3.95 3.74 6.36
CA LYS A 105 3.50 2.35 6.37
C LYS A 105 4.46 1.51 7.19
N VAL A 106 3.91 0.62 8.02
CA VAL A 106 4.68 -0.28 8.87
C VAL A 106 4.29 -1.71 8.54
N ALA A 107 5.25 -2.49 8.02
CA ALA A 107 5.04 -3.89 7.74
C ALA A 107 5.39 -4.74 8.97
N ARG A 108 4.53 -5.72 9.24
CA ARG A 108 4.69 -6.71 10.32
C ARG A 108 4.47 -8.10 9.77
N ARG A 109 5.02 -9.11 10.44
CA ARG A 109 4.80 -10.51 10.06
C ARG A 109 3.85 -11.21 11.00
N ALA A 110 3.00 -12.06 10.44
CA ALA A 110 2.14 -12.98 11.17
C ALA A 110 2.14 -14.36 10.51
N ARG A 111 1.61 -15.36 11.22
CA ARG A 111 1.31 -16.70 10.71
C ARG A 111 0.34 -17.39 11.62
N ASN A 112 -0.38 -18.40 11.12
CA ASN A 112 -1.33 -19.19 11.90
C ASN A 112 -2.35 -18.29 12.66
N LYS A 113 -2.65 -18.62 13.90
CA LYS A 113 -3.63 -17.87 14.70
C LYS A 113 -3.43 -16.35 14.73
N PRO A 114 -2.22 -15.75 14.91
CA PRO A 114 -2.01 -14.31 14.77
C PRO A 114 -2.42 -13.73 13.41
N TRP A 115 -2.28 -14.47 12.31
CA TRP A 115 -2.79 -14.06 11.01
C TRP A 115 -4.33 -14.10 10.96
N ASP A 116 -4.93 -15.15 11.55
CA ASP A 116 -6.39 -15.29 11.60
C ASP A 116 -7.01 -14.19 12.49
N ASP A 117 -6.39 -13.90 13.64
CA ASP A 117 -6.86 -12.88 14.59
C ASP A 117 -6.97 -11.49 13.94
N VAL A 118 -6.02 -11.10 13.10
CA VAL A 118 -6.04 -9.78 12.46
C VAL A 118 -7.08 -9.66 11.34
N GLN A 119 -7.66 -10.78 10.85
CA GLN A 119 -8.69 -10.71 9.80
C GLN A 119 -10.00 -10.08 10.27
N ALA A 120 -10.26 -10.04 11.57
CA ALA A 120 -11.44 -9.40 12.15
C ALA A 120 -11.35 -7.86 12.20
N LEU A 121 -10.15 -7.29 12.07
CA LEU A 121 -9.92 -5.85 12.17
C LEU A 121 -10.24 -5.14 10.83
N PRO A 122 -10.62 -3.84 10.86
CA PRO A 122 -10.91 -3.08 9.64
C PRO A 122 -9.70 -3.00 8.71
N GLY A 123 -9.82 -3.56 7.51
CA GLY A 123 -8.74 -3.61 6.53
C GLY A 123 -9.12 -4.43 5.30
N VAL A 124 -8.19 -4.54 4.35
CA VAL A 124 -8.33 -5.31 3.11
C VAL A 124 -7.22 -6.34 3.01
N THR A 125 -7.60 -7.59 2.75
CA THR A 125 -6.65 -8.68 2.49
C THR A 125 -6.55 -8.93 0.98
N VAL A 126 -5.32 -8.98 0.48
CA VAL A 126 -4.99 -9.42 -0.87
C VAL A 126 -3.90 -10.47 -0.73
N GLY A 127 -4.17 -11.68 -1.18
CA GLY A 127 -3.24 -12.79 -1.09
C GLY A 127 -2.66 -12.96 0.31
N SER A 128 -1.35 -12.77 0.41
CA SER A 128 -0.59 -12.93 1.67
C SER A 128 -0.48 -11.66 2.52
N VAL A 129 -1.07 -10.54 2.10
CA VAL A 129 -0.95 -9.25 2.81
C VAL A 129 -2.31 -8.69 3.19
N ARG A 130 -2.41 -8.20 4.43
CA ARG A 130 -3.54 -7.40 4.89
C ARG A 130 -3.08 -5.98 5.22
N ALA A 131 -3.69 -4.99 4.57
CA ALA A 131 -3.56 -3.58 4.89
C ALA A 131 -4.72 -3.13 5.76
N PHE A 132 -4.47 -2.25 6.73
CA PHE A 132 -5.46 -1.78 7.68
C PHE A 132 -5.77 -0.31 7.48
N VAL A 133 -6.96 0.10 7.92
CA VAL A 133 -7.28 1.52 8.04
C VAL A 133 -6.22 2.18 8.92
N PRO A 134 -5.59 3.28 8.47
CA PRO A 134 -4.55 3.95 9.25
C PRO A 134 -5.06 4.45 10.60
N SER A 135 -4.16 4.49 11.57
CA SER A 135 -4.41 5.05 12.90
C SER A 135 -3.17 5.73 13.46
N ALA A 136 -3.32 6.44 14.57
CA ALA A 136 -2.17 6.83 15.36
C ALA A 136 -1.42 5.59 15.86
N VAL A 137 -0.10 5.67 15.98
CA VAL A 137 0.75 4.54 16.39
C VAL A 137 0.35 4.02 17.76
N ARG A 138 -0.12 4.90 18.65
CA ARG A 138 -0.64 4.54 19.97
C ARG A 138 -1.93 3.70 19.89
N ASP A 139 -2.77 3.96 18.90
CA ASP A 139 -4.11 3.37 18.78
C ASP A 139 -4.11 2.10 17.92
N VAL A 140 -2.92 1.58 17.58
CA VAL A 140 -2.79 0.33 16.84
C VAL A 140 -3.39 -0.82 17.67
N PRO A 141 -4.36 -1.59 17.15
CA PRO A 141 -4.96 -2.71 17.86
C PRO A 141 -3.92 -3.69 18.41
N HIS A 142 -4.19 -4.24 19.58
CA HIS A 142 -3.25 -5.15 20.27
C HIS A 142 -2.82 -6.34 19.40
N GLU A 143 -3.76 -6.89 18.62
CA GLU A 143 -3.53 -8.02 17.70
C GLU A 143 -2.44 -7.70 16.67
N ILE A 144 -2.34 -6.43 16.25
CA ILE A 144 -1.31 -5.96 15.34
C ILE A 144 -0.07 -5.53 16.12
N ALA A 145 -0.23 -4.77 17.22
CA ALA A 145 0.87 -4.18 17.95
C ALA A 145 1.87 -5.23 18.49
N LYS A 146 1.39 -6.43 18.87
CA LYS A 146 2.22 -7.56 19.32
C LYS A 146 3.03 -8.24 18.22
N LEU A 147 2.74 -7.97 16.93
CA LEU A 147 3.43 -8.60 15.80
C LEU A 147 4.81 -8.00 15.57
N GLN A 148 5.73 -8.81 15.10
CA GLN A 148 7.11 -8.39 14.86
C GLN A 148 7.23 -7.59 13.56
N ILE A 149 7.94 -6.47 13.61
CA ILE A 149 8.32 -5.66 12.45
C ILE A 149 9.53 -6.30 11.72
N LYS A 150 10.47 -6.89 12.47
CA LYS A 150 11.65 -7.56 11.93
C LYS A 150 11.35 -8.99 11.49
N GLY A 151 12.25 -9.57 10.69
CA GLY A 151 12.15 -10.97 10.26
C GLY A 151 11.14 -11.13 9.10
N THR A 152 11.09 -10.14 8.24
CA THR A 152 10.33 -10.15 6.98
C THR A 152 11.23 -10.43 5.79
N GLU A 153 12.43 -10.95 6.04
CA GLU A 153 13.36 -11.31 4.99
C GLU A 153 12.75 -12.46 4.16
N LEU A 154 12.64 -12.24 2.88
CA LEU A 154 12.25 -13.23 1.87
C LEU A 154 13.29 -13.16 0.76
N GLU A 155 13.82 -14.32 0.40
CA GLU A 155 14.71 -14.43 -0.75
C GLU A 155 13.98 -14.01 -2.03
N PRO A 156 14.70 -13.43 -3.00
CA PRO A 156 14.16 -13.24 -4.34
C PRO A 156 13.65 -14.58 -4.86
N GLY A 157 12.39 -14.61 -5.29
CA GLY A 157 11.78 -15.78 -5.91
C GLY A 157 11.89 -15.71 -7.44
N GLU A 158 11.36 -16.73 -8.11
CA GLU A 158 11.20 -16.69 -9.56
C GLU A 158 10.39 -15.45 -9.96
N GLU A 159 10.79 -14.82 -11.07
CA GLU A 159 10.05 -13.72 -11.62
C GLU A 159 8.66 -14.19 -12.07
N LEU A 160 7.63 -13.50 -11.59
CA LEU A 160 6.28 -13.75 -12.08
C LEU A 160 6.18 -13.28 -13.53
N PRO A 161 5.40 -13.99 -14.38
CA PRO A 161 5.10 -13.50 -15.71
C PRO A 161 4.54 -12.08 -15.66
N LEU A 162 5.01 -11.22 -16.57
CA LEU A 162 4.47 -9.86 -16.68
C LEU A 162 3.09 -9.89 -17.32
N ASP A 163 2.21 -9.10 -16.75
CA ASP A 163 1.01 -8.65 -17.44
C ASP A 163 1.34 -7.29 -18.10
N ASP A 164 1.61 -7.30 -19.41
CA ASP A 164 2.00 -6.10 -20.16
C ASP A 164 0.90 -5.03 -20.20
N THR A 165 -0.32 -5.37 -19.77
CA THR A 165 -1.46 -4.43 -19.68
C THR A 165 -1.62 -3.80 -18.30
N ALA A 166 -0.89 -4.30 -17.32
CA ALA A 166 -0.96 -3.84 -15.94
C ALA A 166 0.18 -2.86 -15.59
N PRO A 167 -0.04 -1.91 -14.69
CA PRO A 167 1.01 -1.01 -14.21
C PRO A 167 2.23 -1.76 -13.69
N LEU A 168 3.41 -1.18 -13.90
CA LEU A 168 4.67 -1.64 -13.33
C LEU A 168 5.02 -0.80 -12.09
N ILE A 169 5.39 -1.45 -11.00
CA ILE A 169 6.03 -0.85 -9.83
C ILE A 169 7.44 -1.46 -9.71
N ALA A 170 8.44 -0.70 -10.13
CA ALA A 170 9.82 -1.12 -10.06
C ALA A 170 10.47 -0.69 -8.73
N VAL A 171 11.14 -1.61 -8.08
CA VAL A 171 11.89 -1.42 -6.83
C VAL A 171 13.38 -1.41 -7.17
N ASP A 172 14.14 -0.45 -6.63
CA ASP A 172 15.59 -0.43 -6.79
C ASP A 172 16.24 -1.55 -5.96
N ALA A 173 16.68 -2.60 -6.63
CA ALA A 173 17.32 -3.75 -6.00
C ALA A 173 18.63 -3.39 -5.28
N SER A 174 19.33 -2.33 -5.72
CA SER A 174 20.60 -1.92 -5.11
C SER A 174 20.46 -1.38 -3.67
N LEU A 175 19.24 -1.08 -3.25
CA LEU A 175 18.97 -0.62 -1.88
C LEU A 175 18.83 -1.76 -0.88
N GLU A 176 18.81 -3.02 -1.34
CA GLU A 176 18.77 -4.23 -0.50
C GLU A 176 17.74 -4.16 0.63
N MET A 177 16.56 -3.55 0.35
CA MET A 177 15.51 -3.37 1.35
C MET A 177 14.96 -4.72 1.83
N SER A 178 14.67 -4.83 3.12
CA SER A 178 13.89 -5.97 3.62
C SER A 178 12.55 -6.08 2.88
N ALA A 179 11.95 -7.29 2.82
CA ALA A 179 10.65 -7.45 2.18
C ALA A 179 9.57 -6.57 2.83
N GLY A 180 9.64 -6.36 4.15
CA GLY A 180 8.73 -5.45 4.86
C GLY A 180 8.89 -3.99 4.44
N LYS A 181 10.13 -3.51 4.28
CA LYS A 181 10.40 -2.15 3.80
C LYS A 181 9.95 -2.01 2.35
N ALA A 182 10.31 -2.94 1.48
CA ALA A 182 9.90 -2.94 0.07
C ALA A 182 8.35 -2.98 -0.06
N ALA A 183 7.66 -3.80 0.75
CA ALA A 183 6.19 -3.86 0.79
C ALA A 183 5.57 -2.50 1.17
N ALA A 184 6.14 -1.79 2.15
CA ALA A 184 5.70 -0.44 2.48
C ALA A 184 5.90 0.53 1.32
N GLN A 185 7.03 0.43 0.58
CA GLN A 185 7.36 1.31 -0.54
C GLN A 185 6.48 1.06 -1.77
N VAL A 186 6.24 -0.20 -2.15
CA VAL A 186 5.31 -0.50 -3.26
C VAL A 186 3.87 -0.11 -2.92
N GLY A 187 3.48 -0.21 -1.64
CA GLY A 187 2.22 0.33 -1.16
C GLY A 187 2.13 1.87 -1.25
N HIS A 188 3.26 2.60 -1.15
CA HIS A 188 3.31 4.03 -1.47
C HIS A 188 3.15 4.26 -2.96
N ALA A 189 3.86 3.50 -3.78
CA ALA A 189 3.83 3.66 -5.22
C ALA A 189 2.43 3.43 -5.80
N SER A 190 1.71 2.40 -5.35
CA SER A 190 0.35 2.12 -5.83
C SER A 190 -0.64 3.24 -5.52
N MET A 191 -0.61 3.82 -4.31
CA MET A 191 -1.48 4.94 -3.97
C MET A 191 -1.10 6.23 -4.70
N LEU A 192 0.20 6.51 -4.89
CA LEU A 192 0.65 7.67 -5.66
C LEU A 192 0.30 7.54 -7.13
N LEU A 193 0.40 6.34 -7.69
CA LEU A 193 -0.05 6.05 -9.05
C LEU A 193 -1.54 6.34 -9.20
N ALA A 194 -2.38 5.85 -8.28
CA ALA A 194 -3.80 6.15 -8.28
C ALA A 194 -4.06 7.67 -8.20
N ALA A 195 -3.36 8.40 -7.33
CA ALA A 195 -3.51 9.84 -7.21
C ALA A 195 -3.10 10.61 -8.48
N ALA A 196 -2.16 10.08 -9.26
CA ALA A 196 -1.65 10.68 -10.49
C ALA A 196 -2.50 10.41 -11.74
N ARG A 197 -3.55 9.57 -11.64
CA ARG A 197 -4.42 9.19 -12.75
C ARG A 197 -5.83 9.76 -12.59
N ASP A 198 -6.59 9.85 -13.69
CA ASP A 198 -7.99 10.24 -13.64
C ASP A 198 -8.88 9.16 -12.99
N THR A 199 -10.03 9.59 -12.46
CA THR A 199 -10.94 8.70 -11.73
C THR A 199 -11.47 7.56 -12.60
N ALA A 200 -11.68 7.76 -13.88
CA ALA A 200 -12.20 6.72 -14.77
C ALA A 200 -11.16 5.62 -15.00
N TRP A 201 -9.90 5.98 -15.16
CA TRP A 201 -8.80 5.01 -15.24
C TRP A 201 -8.67 4.22 -13.93
N VAL A 202 -8.65 4.91 -12.78
CA VAL A 202 -8.51 4.27 -11.47
C VAL A 202 -9.71 3.38 -11.15
N TRP A 203 -10.92 3.77 -11.56
CA TRP A 203 -12.12 2.95 -11.41
C TRP A 203 -11.99 1.63 -12.19
N ARG A 204 -11.59 1.68 -13.47
CA ARG A 204 -11.37 0.46 -14.26
C ARG A 204 -10.31 -0.44 -13.64
N TRP A 205 -9.22 0.15 -13.14
CA TRP A 205 -8.15 -0.58 -12.45
C TRP A 205 -8.67 -1.24 -11.17
N ALA A 206 -9.51 -0.55 -10.40
CA ALA A 206 -10.15 -1.09 -9.20
C ALA A 206 -11.12 -2.24 -9.52
N GLN A 207 -11.95 -2.09 -10.56
CA GLN A 207 -12.88 -3.14 -10.97
C GLN A 207 -12.17 -4.42 -11.43
N ALA A 208 -10.96 -4.31 -11.94
CA ALA A 208 -10.11 -5.44 -12.28
C ALA A 208 -9.35 -6.02 -11.04
N GLY A 209 -9.53 -5.44 -9.84
CA GLY A 209 -8.84 -5.86 -8.62
C GLY A 209 -7.41 -5.34 -8.49
N PHE A 210 -7.13 -4.19 -9.09
CA PHE A 210 -5.82 -3.52 -9.06
C PHE A 210 -4.67 -4.37 -9.61
N PRO A 211 -4.79 -5.02 -10.80
CA PRO A 211 -3.67 -5.78 -11.35
C PRO A 211 -2.43 -4.88 -11.51
N LEU A 212 -1.27 -5.38 -11.10
CA LEU A 212 0.00 -4.68 -11.25
C LEU A 212 1.16 -5.69 -11.22
N ASN A 213 2.32 -5.24 -11.71
CA ASN A 213 3.57 -5.97 -11.64
C ASN A 213 4.52 -5.24 -10.69
N ALA A 214 4.74 -5.77 -9.48
CA ALA A 214 5.78 -5.27 -8.59
C ALA A 214 7.02 -6.17 -8.71
N ARG A 215 8.18 -5.57 -9.05
CA ARG A 215 9.44 -6.31 -9.22
C ARG A 215 10.65 -5.47 -8.84
N GLU A 216 11.69 -6.16 -8.42
CA GLU A 216 13.00 -5.57 -8.20
C GLU A 216 13.75 -5.53 -9.54
N VAL A 217 14.40 -4.41 -9.82
CA VAL A 217 15.17 -4.19 -11.03
C VAL A 217 16.57 -3.66 -10.67
N ASP A 218 17.54 -3.85 -11.56
CA ASP A 218 18.86 -3.29 -11.36
C ASP A 218 18.86 -1.74 -11.46
N THR A 219 19.96 -1.12 -11.01
CA THR A 219 20.08 0.34 -10.98
C THR A 219 19.98 0.99 -12.35
N ALA A 220 20.43 0.34 -13.43
CA ALA A 220 20.39 0.91 -14.77
C ALA A 220 18.95 0.97 -15.28
N GLU A 221 18.23 -0.13 -15.15
CA GLU A 221 16.82 -0.23 -15.49
C GLU A 221 15.98 0.70 -14.59
N PHE A 222 16.24 0.76 -13.28
CA PHE A 222 15.55 1.65 -12.36
C PHE A 222 15.66 3.12 -12.78
N LYS A 223 16.89 3.58 -13.12
CA LYS A 223 17.11 4.95 -13.61
C LYS A 223 16.37 5.24 -14.91
N ARG A 224 16.37 4.25 -15.83
CA ARG A 224 15.63 4.35 -17.09
C ARG A 224 14.13 4.53 -16.84
N LEU A 225 13.56 3.72 -15.94
CA LEU A 225 12.15 3.79 -15.57
C LEU A 225 11.80 5.09 -14.84
N CYS A 226 12.67 5.59 -13.96
CA CYS A 226 12.48 6.90 -13.33
C CYS A 226 12.42 8.06 -14.32
N SER A 227 13.12 7.94 -15.46
CA SER A 227 13.15 8.95 -16.52
C SER A 227 11.99 8.80 -17.51
N HIS A 228 11.17 7.78 -17.39
CA HIS A 228 10.02 7.55 -18.27
C HIS A 228 8.97 8.66 -18.08
N GLN A 229 8.40 9.14 -19.17
CA GLN A 229 7.33 10.15 -19.11
C GLN A 229 6.10 9.58 -18.37
N GLY A 230 5.62 10.32 -17.38
CA GLY A 230 4.50 9.89 -16.54
C GLY A 230 4.86 8.89 -15.44
N SER A 231 6.17 8.68 -15.19
CA SER A 231 6.62 7.92 -14.02
C SER A 231 6.26 8.61 -12.72
N VAL A 232 5.97 7.81 -11.70
CA VAL A 232 5.60 8.29 -10.35
C VAL A 232 6.62 7.74 -9.35
N PRO A 233 7.71 8.49 -9.09
CA PRO A 233 8.74 8.04 -8.15
C PRO A 233 8.31 8.25 -6.69
N VAL A 234 8.72 7.34 -5.82
CA VAL A 234 8.58 7.43 -4.36
C VAL A 234 9.93 7.77 -3.75
N ARG A 235 9.98 8.86 -2.99
CA ARG A 235 11.16 9.27 -2.23
C ARG A 235 10.96 8.93 -0.76
N ASP A 236 11.93 8.23 -0.18
CA ASP A 236 11.91 7.87 1.23
C ASP A 236 12.48 9.02 2.08
N ALA A 237 11.87 9.25 3.24
CA ALA A 237 12.33 10.27 4.17
C ALA A 237 13.59 9.86 4.98
N GLY A 238 14.03 8.61 4.86
CA GLY A 238 15.27 8.12 5.48
C GLY A 238 15.16 7.78 6.97
N PHE A 239 13.98 7.35 7.41
CA PHE A 239 13.79 7.00 8.83
C PHE A 239 14.28 5.59 9.19
N THR A 240 14.57 4.73 8.22
CA THR A 240 14.88 3.33 8.47
C THR A 240 16.08 2.81 7.67
N GLU A 241 15.83 2.00 6.63
CA GLU A 241 16.87 1.20 5.96
C GLU A 241 17.64 1.96 4.85
N VAL A 242 17.11 3.09 4.36
CA VAL A 242 17.69 3.82 3.23
C VAL A 242 18.02 5.27 3.58
N ALA A 243 18.94 5.88 2.84
CA ALA A 243 19.31 7.28 3.06
C ALA A 243 18.14 8.24 2.77
N PRO A 244 18.06 9.39 3.48
CA PRO A 244 17.05 10.41 3.24
C PRO A 244 17.03 10.89 1.78
N GLY A 245 15.83 10.96 1.20
CA GLY A 245 15.64 11.44 -0.18
C GLY A 245 15.91 10.39 -1.26
N SER A 246 16.32 9.16 -0.89
CA SER A 246 16.48 8.08 -1.85
C SER A 246 15.16 7.80 -2.58
N THR A 247 15.21 7.70 -3.92
CA THR A 247 14.10 7.16 -4.69
C THR A 247 14.17 5.63 -4.56
N THR A 248 13.16 5.05 -3.96
CA THR A 248 13.15 3.60 -3.61
C THR A 248 12.35 2.77 -4.58
N VAL A 249 11.28 3.32 -5.11
CA VAL A 249 10.40 2.67 -6.10
C VAL A 249 9.88 3.70 -7.09
N VAL A 250 9.48 3.23 -8.27
CA VAL A 250 8.81 4.04 -9.29
C VAL A 250 7.64 3.27 -9.87
N ALA A 251 6.47 3.93 -10.01
CA ALA A 251 5.31 3.36 -10.69
C ALA A 251 5.15 3.94 -12.09
N ILE A 252 4.74 3.09 -13.05
CA ILE A 252 4.48 3.42 -14.44
C ILE A 252 3.19 2.73 -14.89
N ALA A 253 2.32 3.43 -15.65
CA ALA A 253 1.09 2.88 -16.24
C ALA A 253 0.79 3.57 -17.58
#